data_fb12ea42d90e1eb440f2f3849b55a87b
#
_entry.id   fb12ea42d90e1eb440f2f3849b55a87b
#
_cell.length_a   1.000
_cell.length_b   1.000
_cell.length_c   1.000
_cell.angle_alpha   90.00
_cell.angle_beta   90.00
_cell.angle_gamma   90.00
#
_symmetry.space_group_name_H-M   'P 1'
#
loop_
_entity.id
_entity.type
_entity.pdbx_description
1 polymer ?
#
loop_
_entity_poly.entity_id
_entity_poly.type
_entity_poly.pdbx_seq_one_letter_code
_entity_poly.pdbx_strand_id
1 'polypeptide(L)'
;MKEISLSVSRSRLYGEVARTAAYLGVKQAPADQPGEHFDRLTVIDGDKVLLDRLSNEAALALVEHIKSCVAAIDLGEEVITVSLSLSDAYDSCLTVSVTGNFEAYMAAFVTARWLRLTLPAKEEVWMAESRRFLNEIASALYHRNPPRRHT
;
A
#
# COMPACT_ATOMS: atom_id res chain seq x y z
N MET A 1 -4.91 -7.26 25.33
CA MET A 1 -4.35 -6.92 24.02
C MET A 1 -5.36 -6.16 23.21
N LYS A 2 -4.90 -5.17 22.46
CA LYS A 2 -5.74 -4.42 21.54
C LYS A 2 -5.67 -5.05 20.16
N GLU A 3 -6.81 -5.23 19.54
CA GLU A 3 -6.89 -5.81 18.19
C GLU A 3 -7.42 -4.77 17.22
N ILE A 4 -6.77 -4.67 16.06
CA ILE A 4 -7.24 -3.84 14.95
C ILE A 4 -7.13 -4.64 13.65
N SER A 5 -7.93 -4.27 12.67
CA SER A 5 -7.89 -4.86 11.34
C SER A 5 -7.64 -3.78 10.29
N LEU A 6 -6.69 -4.04 9.40
CA LEU A 6 -6.41 -3.20 8.26
C LEU A 6 -6.98 -3.89 7.02
N SER A 7 -7.83 -3.20 6.28
CA SER A 7 -8.49 -3.77 5.10
C SER A 7 -8.36 -2.83 3.92
N VAL A 8 -8.23 -3.41 2.72
CA VAL A 8 -8.26 -2.65 1.48
C VAL A 8 -9.07 -3.44 0.44
N SER A 9 -9.97 -2.73 -0.25
CA SER A 9 -10.70 -3.29 -1.39
C SER A 9 -9.77 -3.35 -2.60
N ARG A 10 -9.67 -4.53 -3.24
CA ARG A 10 -8.83 -4.69 -4.42
C ARG A 10 -9.31 -3.81 -5.58
N SER A 11 -10.62 -3.74 -5.81
CA SER A 11 -11.14 -2.92 -6.91
C SER A 11 -10.85 -1.44 -6.72
N ARG A 12 -10.96 -0.94 -5.50
CA ARG A 12 -10.64 0.45 -5.16
C ARG A 12 -9.13 0.71 -5.32
N LEU A 13 -8.31 -0.22 -4.84
CA LEU A 13 -6.85 -0.17 -4.98
C LEU A 13 -6.45 -0.14 -6.46
N TYR A 14 -7.00 -1.04 -7.28
CA TYR A 14 -6.66 -1.12 -8.69
C TYR A 14 -7.13 0.12 -9.46
N GLY A 15 -8.28 0.67 -9.09
CA GLY A 15 -8.77 1.93 -9.64
C GLY A 15 -7.81 3.08 -9.37
N GLU A 16 -7.24 3.14 -8.18
CA GLU A 16 -6.26 4.17 -7.81
C GLU A 16 -4.94 4.00 -8.56
N VAL A 17 -4.45 2.77 -8.67
CA VAL A 17 -3.26 2.45 -9.48
C VAL A 17 -3.48 2.81 -10.94
N ALA A 18 -4.65 2.48 -11.49
CA ALA A 18 -5.01 2.80 -12.87
C ALA A 18 -5.05 4.31 -13.14
N ARG A 19 -5.61 5.07 -12.22
CA ARG A 19 -5.63 6.55 -12.33
C ARG A 19 -4.24 7.13 -12.33
N THR A 20 -3.38 6.65 -11.44
CA THR A 20 -1.99 7.11 -11.34
C THR A 20 -1.22 6.76 -12.60
N ALA A 21 -1.35 5.53 -13.10
CA ALA A 21 -0.69 5.10 -14.34
C ALA A 21 -1.17 5.91 -15.54
N ALA A 22 -2.47 6.15 -15.65
CA ALA A 22 -3.04 6.96 -16.72
C ALA A 22 -2.52 8.41 -16.67
N TYR A 23 -2.46 9.00 -15.47
CA TYR A 23 -1.90 10.34 -15.27
C TYR A 23 -0.44 10.40 -15.73
N LEU A 24 0.38 9.44 -15.33
CA LEU A 24 1.78 9.38 -15.72
C LEU A 24 1.93 9.18 -17.24
N GLY A 25 1.07 8.36 -17.85
CA GLY A 25 1.05 8.15 -19.29
C GLY A 25 0.79 9.43 -20.07
N VAL A 26 -0.15 10.25 -19.61
CA VAL A 26 -0.46 11.54 -20.22
C VAL A 26 0.69 12.54 -20.04
N LYS A 27 1.26 12.61 -18.82
CA LYS A 27 2.31 13.58 -18.48
C LYS A 27 3.67 13.23 -19.07
N GLN A 28 3.98 11.95 -19.24
CA GLN A 28 5.28 11.48 -19.70
C GLN A 28 5.31 11.14 -21.19
N ALA A 29 4.15 11.16 -21.85
CA ALA A 29 4.06 10.82 -23.26
C ALA A 29 4.82 11.84 -24.11
N PRO A 30 5.71 11.38 -25.04
CA PRO A 30 6.33 12.27 -26.01
C PRO A 30 5.27 12.92 -26.90
N ALA A 31 5.49 14.17 -27.30
CA ALA A 31 4.55 14.92 -28.13
C ALA A 31 4.24 14.26 -29.49
N ASP A 32 5.19 13.47 -29.99
CA ASP A 32 5.10 12.79 -31.28
C ASP A 32 4.55 11.35 -31.20
N GLN A 33 4.50 10.76 -30.01
CA GLN A 33 4.02 9.38 -29.81
C GLN A 33 3.18 9.22 -28.51
N PRO A 34 2.16 10.06 -28.30
CA PRO A 34 1.43 10.04 -27.03
C PRO A 34 0.60 8.77 -26.83
N GLY A 35 0.02 8.21 -27.89
CA GLY A 35 -0.85 7.04 -27.80
C GLY A 35 -0.11 5.78 -27.39
N GLU A 36 1.04 5.52 -27.97
CA GLU A 36 1.86 4.34 -27.67
C GLU A 36 2.35 4.35 -26.22
N HIS A 37 2.82 5.49 -25.72
CA HIS A 37 3.29 5.61 -24.37
C HIS A 37 2.16 5.45 -23.35
N PHE A 38 1.00 6.04 -23.64
CA PHE A 38 -0.19 5.92 -22.81
C PHE A 38 -0.66 4.46 -22.72
N ASP A 39 -0.71 3.74 -23.86
CA ASP A 39 -1.15 2.34 -23.91
C ASP A 39 -0.28 1.43 -23.06
N ARG A 40 1.04 1.66 -23.01
CA ARG A 40 1.94 0.88 -22.17
C ARG A 40 1.72 1.09 -20.69
N LEU A 41 1.28 2.27 -20.28
CA LEU A 41 1.10 2.63 -18.89
C LEU A 41 -0.31 2.34 -18.37
N THR A 42 -1.28 2.21 -19.28
CA THR A 42 -2.68 2.02 -18.90
C THR A 42 -2.92 0.63 -18.31
N VAL A 43 -3.63 0.60 -17.19
CA VAL A 43 -4.09 -0.63 -16.55
C VAL A 43 -5.43 -1.02 -17.14
N ILE A 44 -5.53 -2.23 -17.67
CA ILE A 44 -6.75 -2.78 -18.28
C ILE A 44 -7.24 -4.00 -17.50
N ASP A 45 -8.47 -4.46 -17.76
CA ASP A 45 -9.07 -5.59 -17.07
C ASP A 45 -8.25 -6.88 -17.18
N GLY A 46 -7.53 -7.08 -18.29
CA GLY A 46 -6.64 -8.22 -18.47
C GLY A 46 -5.45 -8.25 -17.51
N ASP A 47 -5.15 -7.13 -16.85
CA ASP A 47 -4.03 -7.03 -15.91
C ASP A 47 -4.40 -7.49 -14.49
N LYS A 48 -5.64 -7.90 -14.26
CA LYS A 48 -6.13 -8.23 -12.93
C LYS A 48 -5.30 -9.31 -12.23
N VAL A 49 -4.91 -10.36 -12.96
CA VAL A 49 -4.09 -11.44 -12.39
C VAL A 49 -2.75 -10.91 -11.89
N LEU A 50 -2.12 -10.04 -12.69
CA LEU A 50 -0.86 -9.40 -12.29
C LEU A 50 -1.07 -8.49 -11.07
N LEU A 51 -2.11 -7.67 -11.09
CA LEU A 51 -2.41 -6.76 -9.97
C LEU A 51 -2.73 -7.53 -8.68
N ASP A 52 -3.44 -8.66 -8.78
CA ASP A 52 -3.69 -9.52 -7.64
C ASP A 52 -2.36 -10.03 -7.04
N ARG A 53 -1.43 -10.45 -7.88
CA ARG A 53 -0.11 -10.90 -7.44
C ARG A 53 0.68 -9.77 -6.78
N LEU A 54 0.70 -8.59 -7.40
CA LEU A 54 1.42 -7.44 -6.84
C LEU A 54 0.84 -6.97 -5.51
N SER A 55 -0.49 -7.01 -5.38
CA SER A 55 -1.17 -6.66 -4.14
C SER A 55 -0.84 -7.67 -3.04
N ASN A 56 -0.79 -8.95 -3.36
CA ASN A 56 -0.39 -9.98 -2.41
C ASN A 56 1.05 -9.78 -1.96
N GLU A 57 1.96 -9.46 -2.87
CA GLU A 57 3.35 -9.14 -2.54
C GLU A 57 3.44 -7.95 -1.57
N ALA A 58 2.65 -6.91 -1.83
CA ALA A 58 2.62 -5.72 -0.95
C ALA A 58 2.18 -6.08 0.47
N ALA A 59 1.10 -6.86 0.58
CA ALA A 59 0.58 -7.28 1.88
C ALA A 59 1.57 -8.17 2.64
N LEU A 60 2.22 -9.11 1.94
CA LEU A 60 3.21 -9.99 2.54
C LEU A 60 4.47 -9.25 2.98
N ALA A 61 4.91 -8.26 2.22
CA ALA A 61 6.04 -7.41 2.60
C ALA A 61 5.73 -6.60 3.87
N LEU A 62 4.52 -6.07 3.99
CA LEU A 62 4.07 -5.40 5.20
C LEU A 62 4.08 -6.35 6.40
N VAL A 63 3.51 -7.54 6.24
CA VAL A 63 3.45 -8.55 7.30
C VAL A 63 4.85 -8.92 7.77
N GLU A 64 5.80 -9.09 6.86
CA GLU A 64 7.19 -9.39 7.23
C GLU A 64 7.83 -8.25 8.03
N HIS A 65 7.51 -7.00 7.68
CA HIS A 65 8.06 -5.83 8.35
C HIS A 65 7.53 -5.63 9.76
N ILE A 66 6.25 -5.97 10.00
CA ILE A 66 5.59 -5.79 11.30
C ILE A 66 5.14 -7.12 11.92
N LYS A 67 5.82 -8.22 11.59
CA LYS A 67 5.38 -9.57 11.94
C LYS A 67 5.11 -9.80 13.43
N SER A 68 5.77 -9.07 14.32
CA SER A 68 5.52 -9.19 15.77
C SER A 68 4.13 -8.72 16.19
N CYS A 69 3.47 -7.94 15.36
CA CYS A 69 2.12 -7.41 15.60
C CYS A 69 1.04 -8.16 14.84
N VAL A 70 1.41 -9.03 13.89
CA VAL A 70 0.43 -9.67 13.01
C VAL A 70 -0.17 -10.90 13.67
N ALA A 71 -1.50 -10.92 13.77
CA ALA A 71 -2.25 -12.09 14.24
C ALA A 71 -2.67 -12.99 13.08
N ALA A 72 -3.08 -12.38 11.96
CA ALA A 72 -3.54 -13.13 10.78
C ALA A 72 -3.49 -12.26 9.53
N ILE A 73 -3.42 -12.88 8.38
CA ILE A 73 -3.57 -12.22 7.08
C ILE A 73 -4.58 -13.00 6.24
N ASP A 74 -5.48 -12.30 5.57
CA ASP A 74 -6.44 -12.87 4.65
C ASP A 74 -6.29 -12.20 3.28
N LEU A 75 -5.83 -12.97 2.30
CA LEU A 75 -5.68 -12.53 0.92
C LEU A 75 -6.92 -12.96 0.11
N GLY A 76 -8.08 -12.37 0.48
CA GLY A 76 -9.35 -12.64 -0.19
C GLY A 76 -9.39 -12.15 -1.64
N GLU A 77 -10.36 -12.61 -2.40
CA GLU A 77 -10.51 -12.23 -3.80
C GLU A 77 -10.86 -10.74 -3.99
N GLU A 78 -11.65 -10.19 -3.08
CA GLU A 78 -12.13 -8.80 -3.16
C GLU A 78 -11.49 -7.87 -2.16
N VAL A 79 -11.06 -8.40 -1.01
CA VAL A 79 -10.52 -7.62 0.10
C VAL A 79 -9.30 -8.31 0.67
N ILE A 80 -8.26 -7.54 0.92
CA ILE A 80 -7.09 -7.96 1.69
C ILE A 80 -7.25 -7.45 3.10
N THR A 81 -7.13 -8.32 4.10
CA THR A 81 -7.25 -7.95 5.51
C THR A 81 -6.04 -8.42 6.29
N VAL A 82 -5.44 -7.53 7.06
CA VAL A 82 -4.35 -7.83 7.98
C VAL A 82 -4.87 -7.57 9.40
N SER A 83 -4.95 -8.61 10.21
CA SER A 83 -5.40 -8.51 11.61
C SER A 83 -4.18 -8.36 12.50
N LEU A 84 -4.19 -7.35 13.35
CA LEU A 84 -3.08 -7.00 14.22
C LEU A 84 -3.48 -7.20 15.69
N SER A 85 -2.55 -7.73 16.46
CA SER A 85 -2.66 -7.86 17.92
C SER A 85 -1.58 -6.97 18.54
N LEU A 86 -2.01 -5.93 19.24
CA LEU A 86 -1.14 -4.87 19.74
C LEU A 86 -1.09 -4.87 21.27
N SER A 87 0.00 -4.34 21.80
CA SER A 87 0.15 -4.11 23.24
C SER A 87 -0.96 -3.19 23.78
N ASP A 88 -1.35 -3.38 25.03
CA ASP A 88 -2.30 -2.48 25.69
C ASP A 88 -1.79 -1.03 25.78
N ALA A 89 -0.47 -0.84 25.64
CA ALA A 89 0.15 0.48 25.59
C ALA A 89 0.00 1.18 24.24
N TYR A 90 -0.53 0.50 23.22
CA TYR A 90 -0.77 1.11 21.90
C TYR A 90 -1.78 2.26 22.03
N ASP A 91 -1.49 3.37 21.35
CA ASP A 91 -2.38 4.53 21.31
C ASP A 91 -3.46 4.34 20.25
N SER A 92 -4.68 4.05 20.68
CA SER A 92 -5.82 3.82 19.78
C SER A 92 -6.18 5.04 18.92
N CYS A 93 -5.77 6.24 19.32
CA CYS A 93 -5.97 7.45 18.52
C CYS A 93 -5.19 7.40 17.20
N LEU A 94 -4.15 6.57 17.11
CA LEU A 94 -3.35 6.41 15.89
C LEU A 94 -3.99 5.49 14.85
N THR A 95 -5.06 4.77 15.20
CA THR A 95 -5.66 3.77 14.29
C THR A 95 -6.13 4.36 12.96
N VAL A 96 -6.70 5.56 12.98
CA VAL A 96 -7.13 6.24 11.74
C VAL A 96 -5.93 6.53 10.83
N SER A 97 -4.84 7.00 11.42
CA SER A 97 -3.59 7.27 10.68
C SER A 97 -2.98 5.99 10.12
N VAL A 98 -2.96 4.91 10.92
CA VAL A 98 -2.44 3.60 10.48
C VAL A 98 -3.26 3.06 9.32
N THR A 99 -4.59 3.16 9.38
CA THR A 99 -5.48 2.70 8.31
C THR A 99 -5.23 3.48 7.02
N GLY A 100 -5.14 4.81 7.10
CA GLY A 100 -4.85 5.65 5.94
C GLY A 100 -3.48 5.36 5.33
N ASN A 101 -2.47 5.19 6.16
CA ASN A 101 -1.12 4.86 5.70
C ASN A 101 -1.04 3.45 5.10
N PHE A 102 -1.84 2.51 5.59
CA PHE A 102 -1.94 1.18 5.00
C PHE A 102 -2.47 1.23 3.58
N GLU A 103 -3.58 1.94 3.36
CA GLU A 103 -4.15 2.11 2.01
C GLU A 103 -3.15 2.80 1.07
N ALA A 104 -2.51 3.86 1.55
CA ALA A 104 -1.50 4.59 0.78
C ALA A 104 -0.27 3.72 0.46
N TYR A 105 0.18 2.92 1.42
CA TYR A 105 1.27 1.98 1.22
C TYR A 105 0.95 0.96 0.12
N MET A 106 -0.24 0.36 0.19
CA MET A 106 -0.66 -0.63 -0.80
C MET A 106 -0.68 -0.02 -2.21
N ALA A 107 -1.27 1.16 -2.34
CA ALA A 107 -1.34 1.86 -3.63
C ALA A 107 0.06 2.21 -4.15
N ALA A 108 0.94 2.74 -3.31
CA ALA A 108 2.30 3.12 -3.72
C ALA A 108 3.14 1.91 -4.12
N PHE A 109 3.06 0.81 -3.37
CA PHE A 109 3.81 -0.41 -3.67
C PHE A 109 3.36 -1.03 -5.00
N VAL A 110 2.06 -1.19 -5.20
CA VAL A 110 1.52 -1.77 -6.45
C VAL A 110 1.85 -0.87 -7.63
N THR A 111 1.72 0.44 -7.48
CA THR A 111 2.09 1.40 -8.51
C THR A 111 3.58 1.29 -8.87
N ALA A 112 4.46 1.21 -7.88
CA ALA A 112 5.90 1.05 -8.12
C ALA A 112 6.21 -0.22 -8.92
N ARG A 113 5.59 -1.35 -8.53
CA ARG A 113 5.79 -2.61 -9.24
C ARG A 113 5.20 -2.60 -10.65
N TRP A 114 4.08 -1.94 -10.83
CA TRP A 114 3.49 -1.74 -12.16
C TRP A 114 4.44 -0.91 -13.03
N LEU A 115 4.98 0.18 -12.50
CA LEU A 115 5.90 1.05 -13.22
C LEU A 115 7.23 0.36 -13.55
N ARG A 116 7.65 -0.61 -12.76
CA ARG A 116 8.82 -1.43 -13.08
C ARG A 116 8.70 -2.09 -14.45
N LEU A 117 7.48 -2.46 -14.83
CA LEU A 117 7.19 -3.11 -16.10
C LEU A 117 6.89 -2.14 -17.24
N THR A 118 6.44 -0.93 -16.91
CA THR A 118 5.91 0.03 -17.91
C THR A 118 6.75 1.29 -18.04
N LEU A 119 7.23 1.85 -16.94
CA LEU A 119 8.05 3.07 -16.90
C LEU A 119 9.08 2.95 -15.77
N PRO A 120 10.14 2.13 -15.95
CA PRO A 120 11.11 1.84 -14.90
C PRO A 120 11.77 3.05 -14.25
N ALA A 121 11.90 4.16 -14.99
CA ALA A 121 12.51 5.39 -14.47
C ALA A 121 11.73 5.98 -13.28
N LYS A 122 10.45 5.66 -13.11
CA LYS A 122 9.59 6.15 -12.03
C LYS A 122 9.40 5.15 -10.88
N GLU A 123 9.89 3.92 -11.02
CA GLU A 123 9.72 2.89 -10.01
C GLU A 123 10.28 3.34 -8.64
N GLU A 124 11.48 3.86 -8.61
CA GLU A 124 12.18 4.18 -7.35
C GLU A 124 11.45 5.27 -6.56
N VAL A 125 10.88 6.25 -7.23
CA VAL A 125 10.12 7.33 -6.58
C VAL A 125 8.92 6.73 -5.82
N TRP A 126 8.16 5.86 -6.47
CA TRP A 126 6.99 5.23 -5.87
C TRP A 126 7.35 4.18 -4.82
N MET A 127 8.45 3.47 -5.03
CA MET A 127 8.93 2.52 -4.03
C MET A 127 9.41 3.26 -2.77
N ALA A 128 10.07 4.39 -2.91
CA ALA A 128 10.46 5.24 -1.78
C ALA A 128 9.23 5.74 -1.01
N GLU A 129 8.15 6.13 -1.69
CA GLU A 129 6.89 6.50 -1.06
C GLU A 129 6.29 5.33 -0.28
N SER A 130 6.28 4.13 -0.86
CA SER A 130 5.76 2.95 -0.16
C SER A 130 6.56 2.65 1.12
N ARG A 131 7.88 2.79 1.08
CA ARG A 131 8.74 2.62 2.26
C ARG A 131 8.46 3.67 3.33
N ARG A 132 8.18 4.90 2.92
CA ARG A 132 7.82 5.98 3.84
C ARG A 132 6.54 5.64 4.60
N PHE A 133 5.49 5.22 3.89
CA PHE A 133 4.23 4.81 4.51
C PHE A 133 4.42 3.58 5.42
N LEU A 134 5.21 2.62 5.00
CA LEU A 134 5.52 1.43 5.79
C LEU A 134 6.19 1.80 7.11
N ASN A 135 7.17 2.72 7.08
CA ASN A 135 7.86 3.19 8.27
C ASN A 135 6.92 3.97 9.20
N GLU A 136 6.01 4.76 8.66
CA GLU A 136 4.99 5.46 9.46
C GLU A 136 4.04 4.48 10.15
N ILE A 137 3.62 3.42 9.46
CA ILE A 137 2.81 2.35 10.05
C ILE A 137 3.56 1.71 11.21
N ALA A 138 4.79 1.27 11.00
CA ALA A 138 5.60 0.63 12.02
C ALA A 138 5.81 1.54 13.23
N SER A 139 6.14 2.80 12.98
CA SER A 139 6.33 3.80 14.03
C SER A 139 5.08 3.96 14.89
N ALA A 140 3.89 4.03 14.27
CA ALA A 140 2.63 4.17 14.99
C ALA A 140 2.29 2.91 15.80
N LEU A 141 2.50 1.72 15.23
CA LEU A 141 2.20 0.45 15.89
C LEU A 141 3.10 0.20 17.11
N TYR A 142 4.34 0.67 17.07
CA TYR A 142 5.30 0.52 18.16
C TYR A 142 5.34 1.74 19.09
N HIS A 143 4.53 2.76 18.80
CA HIS A 143 4.41 3.92 19.69
C HIS A 143 3.79 3.50 21.03
N ARG A 144 4.39 4.00 22.12
CA ARG A 144 3.91 3.75 23.47
C ARG A 144 3.58 5.07 24.16
N ASN A 145 2.40 5.15 24.73
CA ASN A 145 2.08 6.28 25.60
C ASN A 145 3.00 6.25 26.81
N PRO A 146 3.58 7.38 27.21
CA PRO A 146 4.37 7.43 28.44
C PRO A 146 3.48 7.08 29.63
N PRO A 147 4.04 6.42 30.67
CA PRO A 147 3.27 6.13 31.86
C PRO A 147 2.77 7.42 32.50
N ARG A 148 1.50 7.44 32.86
CA ARG A 148 0.94 8.61 33.57
C ARG A 148 1.63 8.71 34.93
N ARG A 149 2.23 9.88 35.20
CA ARG A 149 2.73 10.13 36.53
C ARG A 149 1.54 10.35 37.44
N HIS A 150 1.44 9.52 38.45
CA HIS A 150 0.50 9.77 39.53
C HIS A 150 1.09 10.86 40.42
N THR A 151 0.41 11.97 40.45
CA THR A 151 0.76 13.08 41.35
C THR A 151 -0.10 13.00 42.59
#